data_f9d1ef4e6c4374ec803527ed91f176c6
#
_entry.id   f9d1ef4e6c4374ec803527ed91f176c6
#
_cell.length_a   1.000
_cell.length_b   1.000
_cell.length_c   1.000
_cell.angle_alpha   90.00
_cell.angle_beta   90.00
_cell.angle_gamma   90.00
#
_symmetry.space_group_name_H-M   'P 1'
#
loop_
_entity.id
_entity.type
_entity.pdbx_description
1 polymer ?
#
loop_
_entity_poly.entity_id
_entity_poly.type
_entity_poly.pdbx_seq_one_letter_code
_entity_poly.pdbx_strand_id
1 'polypeptide(L)'
;PKQEDKSNSKKPTATKENTIKSNTDWANYVYECGVLIWHTLTRKYLCFSGRASRREFWSFTIFSTWFWIFEETRVGATIWTLVLLLPWLSTWVRRMHDINKSGWWAIVPIASFFLALKKSDEGENDYGEPSIDDI
;
A
#
# COMPACT_ATOMS: atom_id res chain seq x y z
N PRO A 1 14.90 -9.48 62.50
CA PRO A 1 14.01 -8.88 61.51
C PRO A 1 14.80 -8.58 60.26
N LYS A 2 14.57 -9.35 59.21
CA LYS A 2 15.17 -9.15 57.86
C LYS A 2 14.33 -8.13 57.12
N GLN A 3 14.94 -7.00 56.77
CA GLN A 3 14.34 -6.06 55.81
C GLN A 3 14.46 -6.65 54.38
N GLU A 4 13.35 -6.85 53.76
CA GLU A 4 13.25 -7.17 52.35
C GLU A 4 13.58 -5.91 51.51
N ASP A 5 14.63 -6.01 50.73
CA ASP A 5 15.00 -5.05 49.69
C ASP A 5 13.93 -5.08 48.57
N LYS A 6 13.05 -4.07 48.56
CA LYS A 6 12.11 -3.85 47.47
C LYS A 6 12.87 -3.35 46.25
N SER A 7 13.26 -4.28 45.40
CA SER A 7 13.69 -4.04 44.03
C SER A 7 12.90 -2.91 43.39
N ASN A 8 13.54 -1.77 43.19
CA ASN A 8 13.04 -0.60 42.50
C ASN A 8 12.97 -0.88 41.00
N SER A 9 11.91 -1.57 40.58
CA SER A 9 11.57 -1.72 39.17
C SER A 9 11.15 -0.34 38.64
N LYS A 10 12.07 0.43 38.10
CA LYS A 10 11.81 1.69 37.39
C LYS A 10 10.90 1.40 36.19
N LYS A 11 9.62 1.73 36.35
CA LYS A 11 8.65 1.78 35.26
C LYS A 11 9.20 2.66 34.15
N PRO A 12 9.27 2.21 32.88
CA PRO A 12 9.81 3.01 31.79
C PRO A 12 9.06 4.33 31.69
N THR A 13 9.79 5.41 31.52
CA THR A 13 9.24 6.77 31.42
C THR A 13 8.33 6.85 30.19
N ALA A 14 7.17 7.47 30.30
CA ALA A 14 6.15 7.60 29.25
C ALA A 14 6.72 8.05 27.89
N THR A 15 7.77 8.85 27.89
CA THR A 15 8.49 9.29 26.69
C THR A 15 9.16 8.12 25.95
N LYS A 16 9.79 7.17 26.67
CA LYS A 16 10.43 5.99 26.04
C LYS A 16 9.39 5.03 25.50
N GLU A 17 8.28 4.85 26.22
CA GLU A 17 7.18 3.99 25.80
C GLU A 17 6.50 4.53 24.52
N ASN A 18 6.26 5.84 24.44
CA ASN A 18 5.73 6.50 23.24
C ASN A 18 6.69 6.42 22.04
N THR A 19 7.98 6.53 22.25
CA THR A 19 9.01 6.42 21.20
C THR A 19 9.10 4.98 20.67
N ILE A 20 9.05 3.98 21.56
CA ILE A 20 9.09 2.56 21.18
C ILE A 20 7.81 2.22 20.41
N LYS A 21 6.64 2.66 20.86
CA LYS A 21 5.36 2.44 20.18
C LYS A 21 5.34 3.07 18.79
N SER A 22 5.76 4.32 18.68
CA SER A 22 5.90 5.02 17.39
C SER A 22 6.83 4.28 16.41
N ASN A 23 8.00 3.80 16.89
CA ASN A 23 8.94 3.07 16.04
C ASN A 23 8.39 1.70 15.57
N THR A 24 7.56 1.06 16.39
CA THR A 24 6.93 -0.21 16.02
C THR A 24 5.81 0.01 15.00
N ASP A 25 5.06 1.09 15.13
CA ASP A 25 3.91 1.40 14.28
C ASP A 25 4.35 1.67 12.83
N TRP A 26 5.41 2.50 12.61
CA TRP A 26 5.89 2.75 11.25
C TRP A 26 6.55 1.51 10.61
N ALA A 27 7.27 0.69 11.41
CA ALA A 27 7.87 -0.54 10.90
C ALA A 27 6.81 -1.56 10.44
N ASN A 28 5.73 -1.71 11.22
CA ASN A 28 4.60 -2.53 10.84
C ASN A 28 3.92 -2.00 9.56
N TYR A 29 3.75 -0.67 9.45
CA TYR A 29 3.19 -0.07 8.24
C TYR A 29 4.03 -0.35 6.99
N VAL A 30 5.36 -0.21 7.08
CA VAL A 30 6.28 -0.54 5.96
C VAL A 30 6.21 -2.01 5.60
N TYR A 31 6.14 -2.89 6.60
CA TYR A 31 5.98 -4.33 6.36
C TYR A 31 4.68 -4.65 5.63
N GLU A 32 3.55 -4.09 6.06
CA GLU A 32 2.26 -4.26 5.39
C GLU A 32 2.29 -3.75 3.95
N CYS A 33 2.89 -2.58 3.70
CA CYS A 33 3.09 -2.08 2.34
C CYS A 33 3.92 -3.05 1.48
N GLY A 34 4.97 -3.64 2.03
CA GLY A 34 5.79 -4.65 1.36
C GLY A 34 4.99 -5.90 1.00
N VAL A 35 4.14 -6.37 1.91
CA VAL A 35 3.24 -7.52 1.65
C VAL A 35 2.24 -7.19 0.53
N LEU A 36 1.66 -6.00 0.52
CA LEU A 36 0.74 -5.56 -0.54
C LEU A 36 1.43 -5.52 -1.91
N ILE A 37 2.65 -4.97 -1.99
CA ILE A 37 3.45 -4.96 -3.21
C ILE A 37 3.73 -6.39 -3.69
N TRP A 38 4.16 -7.27 -2.79
CA TRP A 38 4.41 -8.68 -3.11
C TRP A 38 3.16 -9.39 -3.64
N HIS A 39 2.02 -9.19 -3.00
CA HIS A 39 0.74 -9.72 -3.48
C HIS A 39 0.36 -9.20 -4.87
N THR A 40 0.58 -7.92 -5.13
CA THR A 40 0.31 -7.32 -6.44
C THR A 40 1.20 -7.94 -7.52
N LEU A 41 2.49 -8.14 -7.23
CA LEU A 41 3.45 -8.71 -8.17
C LEU A 41 3.28 -10.21 -8.40
N THR A 42 2.77 -10.97 -7.44
CA THR A 42 2.69 -12.43 -7.55
C THR A 42 1.30 -12.96 -7.83
N ARG A 43 0.29 -12.47 -7.11
CA ARG A 43 -1.07 -13.00 -7.18
C ARG A 43 -2.02 -12.17 -8.02
N LYS A 44 -1.78 -10.86 -8.09
CA LYS A 44 -2.66 -9.91 -8.78
C LYS A 44 -2.02 -9.31 -10.03
N TYR A 45 -0.96 -9.94 -10.56
CA TYR A 45 -0.17 -9.43 -11.68
C TYR A 45 -1.03 -9.12 -12.92
N LEU A 46 -1.96 -10.00 -13.28
CA LEU A 46 -2.92 -9.86 -14.39
C LEU A 46 -4.37 -9.77 -13.92
N CYS A 47 -4.59 -9.46 -12.64
CA CYS A 47 -5.94 -9.42 -12.10
C CYS A 47 -6.55 -8.03 -12.30
N PHE A 48 -7.43 -7.91 -13.28
CA PHE A 48 -8.18 -6.68 -13.57
C PHE A 48 -9.55 -6.63 -12.88
N SER A 49 -9.96 -7.71 -12.19
CA SER A 49 -11.20 -7.79 -11.44
C SER A 49 -11.00 -7.46 -9.97
N GLY A 50 -12.10 -7.10 -9.28
CA GLY A 50 -12.08 -6.71 -7.88
C GLY A 50 -11.65 -5.27 -7.65
N ARG A 51 -11.38 -4.93 -6.39
CA ARG A 51 -11.10 -3.58 -5.91
C ARG A 51 -9.68 -3.49 -5.37
N ALA A 52 -9.06 -2.30 -5.45
CA ALA A 52 -7.77 -2.00 -4.83
C ALA A 52 -7.93 -0.83 -3.86
N SER A 53 -7.53 -1.04 -2.61
CA SER A 53 -7.52 -0.01 -1.58
C SER A 53 -6.57 1.14 -1.94
N ARG A 54 -6.74 2.29 -1.28
CA ARG A 54 -5.79 3.40 -1.41
C ARG A 54 -4.39 2.99 -0.97
N ARG A 55 -4.26 2.18 0.10
CA ARG A 55 -2.97 1.70 0.60
C ARG A 55 -2.29 0.80 -0.43
N GLU A 56 -2.99 -0.18 -1.00
CA GLU A 56 -2.47 -1.06 -2.06
C GLU A 56 -2.01 -0.23 -3.26
N PHE A 57 -2.87 0.67 -3.75
CA PHE A 57 -2.59 1.52 -4.90
C PHE A 57 -1.36 2.42 -4.70
N TRP A 58 -1.32 3.18 -3.61
CA TRP A 58 -0.22 4.12 -3.38
C TRP A 58 1.09 3.41 -3.04
N SER A 59 1.07 2.31 -2.27
CA SER A 59 2.27 1.52 -1.99
C SER A 59 2.91 1.01 -3.27
N PHE A 60 2.11 0.46 -4.18
CA PHE A 60 2.63 -0.03 -5.46
C PHE A 60 3.07 1.10 -6.39
N THR A 61 2.33 2.19 -6.45
CA THR A 61 2.67 3.36 -7.28
C THR A 61 3.99 4.00 -6.85
N ILE A 62 4.19 4.20 -5.54
CA ILE A 62 5.43 4.76 -4.98
C ILE A 62 6.59 3.80 -5.26
N PHE A 63 6.42 2.52 -5.03
CA PHE A 63 7.43 1.50 -5.30
C PHE A 63 7.85 1.49 -6.77
N SER A 64 6.90 1.46 -7.70
CA SER A 64 7.19 1.43 -9.14
C SER A 64 7.87 2.72 -9.62
N THR A 65 7.45 3.88 -9.10
CA THR A 65 8.04 5.19 -9.42
C THR A 65 9.46 5.30 -8.86
N TRP A 66 9.68 4.85 -7.63
CA TRP A 66 11.02 4.79 -7.04
C TRP A 66 11.98 3.99 -7.92
N PHE A 67 11.57 2.80 -8.33
CA PHE A 67 12.38 1.93 -9.16
C PHE A 67 12.74 2.60 -10.49
N TRP A 68 11.78 3.28 -11.11
CA TRP A 68 11.98 3.98 -12.38
C TRP A 68 12.95 5.18 -12.27
N ILE A 69 12.94 5.91 -11.16
CA ILE A 69 13.82 7.06 -10.92
C ILE A 69 15.27 6.64 -10.68
N PHE A 70 15.49 5.52 -9.98
CA PHE A 70 16.83 5.08 -9.57
C PHE A 70 17.50 4.15 -10.58
N GLU A 71 16.82 3.74 -11.64
CA GLU A 71 17.43 2.93 -12.69
C GLU A 71 18.23 3.82 -13.66
N GLU A 72 19.56 3.76 -13.59
CA GLU A 72 20.46 4.59 -14.38
C GLU A 72 20.65 4.09 -15.82
N THR A 73 20.35 2.81 -16.09
CA THR A 73 20.56 2.21 -17.40
C THR A 73 19.28 2.22 -18.25
N ARG A 74 19.39 2.65 -19.51
CA ARG A 74 18.24 2.63 -20.45
C ARG A 74 17.67 1.22 -20.63
N VAL A 75 18.51 0.22 -20.68
CA VAL A 75 18.11 -1.18 -20.85
C VAL A 75 17.36 -1.68 -19.61
N GLY A 76 17.89 -1.41 -18.42
CA GLY A 76 17.25 -1.75 -17.16
C GLY A 76 15.88 -1.08 -17.03
N ALA A 77 15.79 0.23 -17.25
CA ALA A 77 14.55 0.98 -17.21
C ALA A 77 13.50 0.41 -18.19
N THR A 78 13.89 0.01 -19.39
CA THR A 78 12.97 -0.58 -20.37
C THR A 78 12.45 -1.93 -19.89
N ILE A 79 13.32 -2.81 -19.39
CA ILE A 79 12.93 -4.13 -18.88
C ILE A 79 11.97 -3.97 -17.70
N TRP A 80 12.29 -3.10 -16.74
CA TRP A 80 11.43 -2.85 -15.58
C TRP A 80 10.08 -2.23 -15.96
N THR A 81 10.08 -1.30 -16.92
CA THR A 81 8.82 -0.74 -17.44
C THR A 81 7.93 -1.83 -18.02
N LEU A 82 8.49 -2.74 -18.82
CA LEU A 82 7.72 -3.85 -19.40
C LEU A 82 7.19 -4.82 -18.33
N VAL A 83 8.03 -5.16 -17.34
CA VAL A 83 7.65 -6.05 -16.25
C VAL A 83 6.58 -5.43 -15.33
N LEU A 84 6.71 -4.15 -15.00
CA LEU A 84 5.80 -3.47 -14.08
C LEU A 84 4.54 -2.89 -14.75
N LEU A 85 4.51 -2.78 -16.08
CA LEU A 85 3.40 -2.19 -16.83
C LEU A 85 2.06 -2.89 -16.55
N LEU A 86 2.05 -4.21 -16.60
CA LEU A 86 0.82 -4.99 -16.40
C LEU A 86 0.28 -4.91 -14.97
N PRO A 87 1.07 -5.14 -13.90
CA PRO A 87 0.58 -4.98 -12.55
C PRO A 87 0.25 -3.51 -12.21
N TRP A 88 0.95 -2.55 -12.82
CA TRP A 88 0.63 -1.14 -12.69
C TRP A 88 -0.76 -0.85 -13.28
N LEU A 89 -1.02 -1.27 -14.51
CA LEU A 89 -2.31 -1.09 -15.16
C LEU A 89 -3.43 -1.81 -14.40
N SER A 90 -3.20 -3.05 -13.96
CA SER A 90 -4.19 -3.80 -13.19
C SER A 90 -4.56 -3.10 -11.88
N THR A 91 -3.57 -2.52 -11.20
CA THR A 91 -3.80 -1.77 -9.95
C THR A 91 -4.59 -0.48 -10.19
N TRP A 92 -4.30 0.23 -11.29
CA TRP A 92 -5.07 1.41 -11.70
C TRP A 92 -6.53 1.07 -12.01
N VAL A 93 -6.78 0.02 -12.80
CA VAL A 93 -8.13 -0.44 -13.13
C VAL A 93 -8.89 -0.81 -11.86
N ARG A 94 -8.29 -1.61 -10.97
CA ARG A 94 -8.91 -2.02 -9.69
C ARG A 94 -9.15 -0.83 -8.75
N ARG A 95 -8.31 0.21 -8.83
CA ARG A 95 -8.55 1.45 -8.09
C ARG A 95 -9.75 2.22 -8.63
N MET A 96 -9.98 2.23 -9.94
CA MET A 96 -11.21 2.81 -10.51
C MET A 96 -12.46 2.01 -10.08
N HIS A 97 -12.37 0.70 -10.06
CA HIS A 97 -13.44 -0.16 -9.55
C HIS A 97 -13.78 0.11 -8.09
N ASP A 98 -12.79 0.42 -7.27
CA ASP A 98 -12.96 0.71 -5.85
C ASP A 98 -13.82 1.95 -5.55
N ILE A 99 -13.88 2.89 -6.47
CA ILE A 99 -14.74 4.07 -6.42
C ILE A 99 -15.97 3.97 -7.36
N ASN A 100 -16.36 2.74 -7.68
CA ASN A 100 -17.48 2.40 -8.57
C ASN A 100 -17.39 3.07 -9.95
N LYS A 101 -16.19 3.12 -10.52
CA LYS A 101 -15.95 3.64 -11.88
C LYS A 101 -15.40 2.55 -12.79
N SER A 102 -15.78 2.60 -14.07
CA SER A 102 -15.24 1.69 -15.08
C SER A 102 -13.72 1.83 -15.17
N GLY A 103 -13.02 0.69 -15.37
CA GLY A 103 -11.57 0.64 -15.54
C GLY A 103 -11.05 1.48 -16.71
N TRP A 104 -11.89 1.85 -17.67
CA TRP A 104 -11.55 2.74 -18.79
C TRP A 104 -11.10 4.13 -18.32
N TRP A 105 -11.53 4.59 -17.16
CA TRP A 105 -11.06 5.83 -16.56
C TRP A 105 -9.57 5.82 -16.23
N ALA A 106 -8.95 4.65 -16.11
CA ALA A 106 -7.51 4.53 -15.90
C ALA A 106 -6.69 5.06 -17.09
N ILE A 107 -7.27 5.10 -18.31
CA ILE A 107 -6.60 5.58 -19.53
C ILE A 107 -6.53 7.12 -19.58
N VAL A 108 -7.37 7.84 -18.82
CA VAL A 108 -7.39 9.30 -18.78
C VAL A 108 -6.51 9.79 -17.63
N PRO A 109 -5.22 10.16 -17.85
CA PRO A 109 -4.23 10.31 -16.77
C PRO A 109 -4.62 11.35 -15.71
N ILE A 110 -5.12 12.50 -16.14
CA ILE A 110 -5.48 13.60 -15.23
C ILE A 110 -6.69 13.20 -14.38
N ALA A 111 -7.75 12.72 -15.04
CA ALA A 111 -8.98 12.32 -14.34
C ALA A 111 -8.72 11.14 -13.38
N SER A 112 -7.98 10.13 -13.82
CA SER A 112 -7.66 8.96 -13.01
C SER A 112 -6.83 9.30 -11.77
N PHE A 113 -5.90 10.27 -11.87
CA PHE A 113 -5.13 10.74 -10.73
C PHE A 113 -6.05 11.35 -9.65
N PHE A 114 -6.95 12.27 -10.02
CA PHE A 114 -7.89 12.86 -9.07
C PHE A 114 -8.89 11.84 -8.51
N LEU A 115 -9.32 10.91 -9.34
CA LEU A 115 -10.19 9.80 -8.92
C LEU A 115 -9.48 8.85 -7.95
N ALA A 116 -8.20 8.58 -8.13
CA ALA A 116 -7.41 7.73 -7.24
C ALA A 116 -7.25 8.30 -5.83
N LEU A 117 -7.33 9.64 -5.67
CA LEU A 117 -7.31 10.31 -4.37
C LEU A 117 -8.63 10.17 -3.60
N LYS A 118 -9.74 9.86 -4.31
CA LYS A 118 -11.06 9.74 -3.70
C LYS A 118 -11.08 8.63 -2.64
N LYS A 119 -11.93 8.78 -1.62
CA LYS A 119 -12.18 7.71 -0.66
C LYS A 119 -12.80 6.51 -1.38
N SER A 120 -12.44 5.30 -0.95
CA SER A 120 -13.08 4.05 -1.39
C SER A 120 -14.57 4.08 -1.07
N ASP A 121 -15.39 3.47 -1.93
CA ASP A 121 -16.81 3.31 -1.66
C ASP A 121 -17.00 2.37 -0.47
N GLU A 122 -17.90 2.74 0.44
CA GLU A 122 -18.26 1.95 1.60
C GLU A 122 -19.20 0.81 1.18
N GLY A 123 -18.89 -0.41 1.60
CA GLY A 123 -19.68 -1.59 1.28
C GLY A 123 -19.43 -2.18 -0.12
N GLU A 124 -20.27 -3.13 -0.49
CA GLU A 124 -20.23 -3.79 -1.80
C GLU A 124 -20.67 -2.83 -2.90
N ASN A 125 -19.96 -2.86 -4.03
CA ASN A 125 -20.30 -2.12 -5.24
C ASN A 125 -20.36 -3.04 -6.47
N ASP A 126 -20.54 -2.50 -7.67
CA ASP A 126 -20.67 -3.27 -8.92
C ASP A 126 -19.45 -4.17 -9.22
N TYR A 127 -18.32 -3.96 -8.53
CA TYR A 127 -17.06 -4.69 -8.71
C TYR A 127 -16.71 -5.60 -7.52
N GLY A 128 -17.60 -5.70 -6.52
CA GLY A 128 -17.49 -6.61 -5.39
C GLY A 128 -17.30 -5.92 -4.03
N GLU A 129 -16.94 -6.73 -3.05
CA GLU A 129 -16.73 -6.26 -1.68
C GLU A 129 -15.51 -5.35 -1.55
N PRO A 130 -15.50 -4.44 -0.54
CA PRO A 130 -14.36 -3.57 -0.26
C PRO A 130 -13.09 -4.39 0.00
N SER A 131 -11.96 -3.83 -0.37
CA SER A 131 -10.66 -4.45 -0.04
C SER A 131 -10.48 -4.55 1.48
N ILE A 132 -9.97 -5.68 1.96
CA ILE A 132 -9.79 -5.97 3.40
C ILE A 132 -8.94 -4.90 4.09
N ASP A 133 -8.12 -4.17 3.34
CA ASP A 133 -7.21 -3.14 3.88
C ASP A 133 -7.91 -1.79 4.18
N ASP A 134 -9.19 -1.64 3.85
CA ASP A 134 -9.98 -0.42 4.08
C ASP A 134 -10.92 -0.54 5.31
N ILE A 135 -10.95 -1.71 5.97
CA ILE A 135 -11.69 -1.99 7.20
C ILE A 135 -10.74 -1.81 8.43
#